data_e717d83d896b2addfff4b1d6ca05f103
#
_entry.id   e717d83d896b2addfff4b1d6ca05f103
#
_cell.length_a   1.000
_cell.length_b   1.000
_cell.length_c   1.000
_cell.angle_alpha   90.00
_cell.angle_beta   90.00
_cell.angle_gamma   90.00
#
_symmetry.space_group_name_H-M   'P 1'
#
loop_
_entity.id
_entity.type
_entity.pdbx_description
1 polymer ?
#
loop_
_entity_poly.entity_id
_entity_poly.type
_entity_poly.pdbx_seq_one_letter_code
_entity_poly.pdbx_strand_id
1 'polypeptide(L)'
;MDNPNAQPRARRKHRSLAQELVTELSQQIRDGVIKRGDKLPTESAIMEAQGVSRTVVREALSRLQAAGLVETRHGIGTFVLDTPSPSGFRIDPATIVTLRDVLAILELRISLEVESAGLAAQRRSPEQLAAMRAALDALDYSAAHAGDTVASDFQFHLLIAEATGNRYFTDIMSHLGTSIIPRTRLNSARIAQDDQQNYLARLGREHEQIYEAIARQDSDAARAAMRLHLTNSRERLRQAHEAAEAQALHG
;
A
#
# COMPACT_ATOMS: atom_id res chain seq x y z
N MET A 1 41.79 16.88 -38.05
CA MET A 1 41.83 15.80 -37.03
C MET A 1 40.70 16.09 -36.05
N ASP A 2 39.55 15.51 -36.33
CA ASP A 2 38.36 15.65 -35.51
C ASP A 2 38.49 14.80 -34.23
N ASN A 3 38.18 15.41 -33.09
CA ASN A 3 38.22 14.74 -31.79
C ASN A 3 36.82 14.15 -31.47
N PRO A 4 36.63 12.81 -31.54
CA PRO A 4 35.33 12.18 -31.41
C PRO A 4 34.86 12.02 -29.95
N ASN A 5 35.46 12.69 -28.94
CA ASN A 5 35.27 12.33 -27.54
C ASN A 5 34.61 13.41 -26.66
N ALA A 6 33.98 14.44 -27.23
CA ALA A 6 33.44 15.57 -26.46
C ALA A 6 31.94 15.45 -26.08
N GLN A 7 31.20 14.47 -26.58
CA GLN A 7 29.73 14.41 -26.40
C GLN A 7 29.18 13.60 -25.19
N PRO A 8 29.82 12.57 -24.61
CA PRO A 8 29.16 11.78 -23.58
C PRO A 8 29.12 12.44 -22.18
N ARG A 9 30.07 13.32 -21.84
CA ARG A 9 30.14 13.95 -20.51
C ARG A 9 29.08 15.05 -20.29
N ALA A 10 28.81 15.87 -21.29
CA ALA A 10 27.79 16.92 -21.22
C ALA A 10 26.37 16.32 -21.09
N ARG A 11 26.08 15.27 -21.84
CA ARG A 11 24.78 14.58 -21.81
C ARG A 11 24.52 13.84 -20.49
N ARG A 12 25.56 13.28 -19.84
CA ARG A 12 25.47 12.68 -18.50
C ARG A 12 25.21 13.71 -17.42
N LYS A 13 25.90 14.86 -17.44
CA LYS A 13 25.70 15.95 -16.49
C LYS A 13 24.29 16.56 -16.60
N HIS A 14 23.77 16.70 -17.81
CA HIS A 14 22.41 17.20 -18.05
C HIS A 14 21.31 16.27 -17.50
N ARG A 15 21.46 14.95 -17.69
CA ARG A 15 20.53 13.95 -17.13
C ARG A 15 20.54 13.90 -15.60
N SER A 16 21.70 14.14 -14.98
CA SER A 16 21.83 14.22 -13.51
C SER A 16 21.07 15.45 -12.98
N LEU A 17 21.24 16.62 -13.54
CA LEU A 17 20.57 17.86 -13.13
C LEU A 17 19.04 17.78 -13.30
N ALA A 18 18.55 17.19 -14.38
CA ALA A 18 17.11 16.98 -14.56
C ALA A 18 16.55 16.01 -13.48
N GLN A 19 17.30 14.97 -13.12
CA GLN A 19 16.90 14.04 -12.07
C GLN A 19 16.91 14.69 -10.69
N GLU A 20 17.90 15.52 -10.39
CA GLU A 20 17.97 16.29 -9.15
C GLU A 20 16.77 17.23 -9.01
N LEU A 21 16.43 17.96 -10.08
CA LEU A 21 15.27 18.85 -10.12
C LEU A 21 13.93 18.09 -9.97
N VAL A 22 13.80 16.90 -10.58
CA VAL A 22 12.64 16.04 -10.39
C VAL A 22 12.51 15.60 -8.94
N THR A 23 13.62 15.21 -8.30
CA THR A 23 13.63 14.78 -6.91
C THR A 23 13.20 15.92 -5.98
N GLU A 24 13.74 17.10 -6.18
CA GLU A 24 13.44 18.29 -5.38
C GLU A 24 11.97 18.71 -5.50
N LEU A 25 11.48 18.91 -6.73
CA LEU A 25 10.08 19.30 -6.95
C LEU A 25 9.10 18.21 -6.44
N SER A 26 9.42 16.94 -6.63
CA SER A 26 8.62 15.85 -6.08
C SER A 26 8.59 15.86 -4.56
N GLN A 27 9.70 16.24 -3.91
CA GLN A 27 9.75 16.36 -2.45
C GLN A 27 8.91 17.55 -1.98
N GLN A 28 9.00 18.71 -2.63
CA GLN A 28 8.19 19.89 -2.30
C GLN A 28 6.68 19.62 -2.43
N ILE A 29 6.28 18.82 -3.43
CA ILE A 29 4.89 18.38 -3.60
C ILE A 29 4.47 17.42 -2.47
N ARG A 30 5.31 16.44 -2.12
CA ARG A 30 5.02 15.50 -1.03
C ARG A 30 4.91 16.16 0.33
N ASP A 31 5.79 17.13 0.60
CA ASP A 31 5.85 17.88 1.87
C ASP A 31 4.74 18.94 1.97
N GLY A 32 3.95 19.13 0.90
CA GLY A 32 2.87 20.11 0.86
C GLY A 32 3.36 21.56 0.76
N VAL A 33 4.64 21.79 0.43
CA VAL A 33 5.19 23.13 0.14
C VAL A 33 4.55 23.67 -1.13
N ILE A 34 4.40 22.82 -2.16
CA ILE A 34 3.57 23.07 -3.33
C ILE A 34 2.34 22.19 -3.17
N LYS A 35 1.18 22.81 -2.98
CA LYS A 35 -0.06 22.11 -2.69
C LYS A 35 -0.66 21.50 -3.94
N ARG A 36 -1.54 20.53 -3.75
CA ARG A 36 -2.36 19.96 -4.81
C ARG A 36 -3.25 21.03 -5.43
N GLY A 37 -3.32 21.04 -6.76
CA GLY A 37 -4.04 22.07 -7.53
C GLY A 37 -3.23 23.35 -7.75
N ASP A 38 -2.12 23.55 -7.04
CA ASP A 38 -1.28 24.75 -7.22
C ASP A 38 -0.59 24.72 -8.57
N LYS A 39 -0.39 25.92 -9.10
CA LYS A 39 0.41 26.12 -10.30
C LYS A 39 1.88 26.12 -9.94
N LEU A 40 2.68 25.30 -10.63
CA LEU A 40 4.12 25.32 -10.52
C LEU A 40 4.68 26.68 -10.98
N PRO A 41 5.85 27.11 -10.46
CA PRO A 41 6.56 28.26 -10.98
C PRO A 41 6.81 28.10 -12.50
N THR A 42 6.90 29.20 -13.21
CA THR A 42 7.16 29.18 -14.65
C THR A 42 8.52 28.56 -14.97
N GLU A 43 8.70 28.04 -16.19
CA GLU A 43 10.00 27.50 -16.63
C GLU A 43 11.13 28.51 -16.35
N SER A 44 10.89 29.81 -16.63
CA SER A 44 11.88 30.89 -16.39
C SER A 44 12.20 31.08 -14.91
N ALA A 45 11.19 31.02 -14.05
CA ALA A 45 11.39 31.13 -12.60
C ALA A 45 12.15 29.91 -12.03
N ILE A 46 11.88 28.71 -12.53
CA ILE A 46 12.62 27.50 -12.12
C ILE A 46 14.08 27.59 -12.61
N MET A 47 14.29 28.06 -13.85
CA MET A 47 15.64 28.26 -14.39
C MET A 47 16.47 29.20 -13.52
N GLU A 48 15.87 30.32 -13.12
CA GLU A 48 16.52 31.35 -12.30
C GLU A 48 16.81 30.81 -10.88
N ALA A 49 15.82 30.19 -10.24
CA ALA A 49 15.94 29.68 -8.87
C ALA A 49 16.95 28.52 -8.76
N GLN A 50 17.02 27.67 -9.77
CA GLN A 50 17.83 26.44 -9.74
C GLN A 50 19.14 26.54 -10.54
N GLY A 51 19.36 27.62 -11.24
CA GLY A 51 20.58 27.84 -12.03
C GLY A 51 20.75 26.84 -13.18
N VAL A 52 19.64 26.31 -13.72
CA VAL A 52 19.65 25.25 -14.74
C VAL A 52 19.14 25.76 -16.11
N SER A 53 19.51 25.05 -17.17
CA SER A 53 19.06 25.41 -18.51
C SER A 53 17.57 25.07 -18.74
N ARG A 54 16.94 25.74 -19.72
CA ARG A 54 15.56 25.46 -20.14
C ARG A 54 15.34 23.99 -20.50
N THR A 55 16.33 23.35 -21.14
CA THR A 55 16.26 21.94 -21.53
C THR A 55 16.16 21.04 -20.30
N VAL A 56 16.90 21.33 -19.23
CA VAL A 56 16.83 20.60 -17.96
C VAL A 56 15.46 20.74 -17.31
N VAL A 57 14.93 21.98 -17.27
CA VAL A 57 13.59 22.23 -16.70
C VAL A 57 12.51 21.49 -17.47
N ARG A 58 12.53 21.57 -18.81
CA ARG A 58 11.53 20.87 -19.65
C ARG A 58 11.62 19.35 -19.52
N GLU A 59 12.82 18.80 -19.42
CA GLU A 59 13.02 17.36 -19.18
C GLU A 59 12.50 16.96 -17.79
N ALA A 60 12.75 17.77 -16.76
CA ALA A 60 12.23 17.52 -15.42
C ALA A 60 10.69 17.60 -15.37
N LEU A 61 10.08 18.64 -15.96
CA LEU A 61 8.62 18.76 -16.03
C LEU A 61 7.98 17.61 -16.82
N SER A 62 8.59 17.19 -17.93
CA SER A 62 8.13 16.03 -18.69
C SER A 62 8.16 14.74 -17.88
N ARG A 63 9.19 14.55 -17.05
CA ARG A 63 9.29 13.39 -16.15
C ARG A 63 8.27 13.44 -15.02
N LEU A 64 8.04 14.62 -14.42
CA LEU A 64 6.99 14.83 -13.40
C LEU A 64 5.60 14.56 -13.98
N GLN A 65 5.37 14.96 -15.24
CA GLN A 65 4.12 14.70 -15.95
C GLN A 65 3.97 13.20 -16.26
N ALA A 66 5.03 12.54 -16.74
CA ALA A 66 5.04 11.10 -16.94
C ALA A 66 4.84 10.30 -15.65
N ALA A 67 5.26 10.86 -14.50
CA ALA A 67 5.02 10.31 -13.18
C ALA A 67 3.62 10.63 -12.61
N GLY A 68 2.77 11.36 -13.36
CA GLY A 68 1.43 11.75 -12.95
C GLY A 68 1.38 12.73 -11.76
N LEU A 69 2.47 13.44 -11.49
CA LEU A 69 2.54 14.42 -10.40
C LEU A 69 2.02 15.80 -10.83
N VAL A 70 2.12 16.11 -12.12
CA VAL A 70 1.70 17.39 -12.68
C VAL A 70 1.03 17.22 -14.04
N GLU A 71 0.21 18.18 -14.44
CA GLU A 71 -0.30 18.31 -15.81
C GLU A 71 0.05 19.68 -16.38
N THR A 72 0.40 19.72 -17.67
CA THR A 72 0.64 20.97 -18.38
C THR A 72 -0.59 21.35 -19.19
N ARG A 73 -1.20 22.50 -18.88
CA ARG A 73 -2.30 23.10 -19.64
C ARG A 73 -1.71 24.15 -20.59
N HIS A 74 -1.85 23.89 -21.88
CA HIS A 74 -1.23 24.72 -22.91
C HIS A 74 -1.61 26.21 -22.77
N GLY A 75 -0.63 27.09 -22.77
CA GLY A 75 -0.83 28.56 -22.62
C GLY A 75 -1.18 29.03 -21.21
N ILE A 76 -1.43 28.11 -20.26
CA ILE A 76 -1.86 28.45 -18.90
C ILE A 76 -0.75 28.17 -17.88
N GLY A 77 -0.12 26.99 -17.95
CA GLY A 77 0.95 26.59 -17.04
C GLY A 77 0.91 25.11 -16.67
N THR A 78 1.79 24.73 -15.77
CA THR A 78 1.86 23.38 -15.20
C THR A 78 1.27 23.38 -13.79
N PHE A 79 0.38 22.45 -13.49
CA PHE A 79 -0.35 22.35 -12.23
C PHE A 79 -0.06 21.02 -11.53
N VAL A 80 0.04 21.04 -10.22
CA VAL A 80 0.14 19.83 -9.41
C VAL A 80 -1.19 19.10 -9.46
N LEU A 81 -1.17 17.83 -9.82
CA LEU A 81 -2.37 17.02 -9.86
C LEU A 81 -2.88 16.71 -8.44
N ASP A 82 -4.20 16.66 -8.31
CA ASP A 82 -4.89 16.43 -7.03
C ASP A 82 -4.61 15.03 -6.46
N THR A 83 -4.20 14.14 -7.33
CA THR A 83 -3.69 12.83 -6.98
C THR A 83 -2.32 12.67 -7.61
N PRO A 84 -1.23 12.58 -6.81
CA PRO A 84 -0.05 11.94 -7.32
C PRO A 84 -0.45 10.48 -7.54
N SER A 85 -0.86 10.18 -8.76
CA SER A 85 -0.90 8.79 -9.18
C SER A 85 0.54 8.45 -9.56
N PRO A 86 1.31 7.74 -8.71
CA PRO A 86 2.37 6.99 -9.28
C PRO A 86 1.68 6.13 -10.36
N SER A 87 2.23 6.07 -11.55
CA SER A 87 1.90 5.06 -12.55
C SER A 87 2.30 3.68 -12.00
N GLY A 88 1.68 3.28 -10.92
CA GLY A 88 1.86 2.05 -10.19
C GLY A 88 0.55 1.29 -10.14
N PHE A 89 0.63 0.01 -10.00
CA PHE A 89 -0.48 -0.88 -9.78
C PHE A 89 -1.41 -0.30 -8.69
N ARG A 90 -2.63 0.07 -9.06
CA ARG A 90 -3.68 0.55 -8.14
C ARG A 90 -4.88 -0.35 -8.27
N ILE A 91 -5.34 -0.88 -7.16
CA ILE A 91 -6.68 -1.42 -7.05
C ILE A 91 -7.57 -0.26 -6.61
N ASP A 92 -8.45 0.20 -7.49
CA ASP A 92 -9.47 1.17 -7.12
C ASP A 92 -10.51 0.46 -6.23
N PRO A 93 -10.66 0.88 -4.95
CA PRO A 93 -11.66 0.30 -4.06
C PRO A 93 -13.07 0.32 -4.64
N ALA A 94 -13.41 1.27 -5.50
CA ALA A 94 -14.73 1.35 -6.15
C ALA A 94 -14.96 0.21 -7.15
N THR A 95 -13.91 -0.45 -7.64
CA THR A 95 -14.04 -1.60 -8.56
C THR A 95 -14.26 -2.93 -7.85
N ILE A 96 -14.05 -2.98 -6.52
CA ILE A 96 -14.27 -4.19 -5.71
C ILE A 96 -15.75 -4.23 -5.31
N VAL A 97 -16.60 -4.71 -6.18
CA VAL A 97 -18.06 -4.68 -5.98
C VAL A 97 -18.65 -6.06 -5.73
N THR A 98 -18.02 -7.10 -6.27
CA THR A 98 -18.53 -8.47 -6.21
C THR A 98 -17.74 -9.35 -5.23
N LEU A 99 -18.35 -10.45 -4.78
CA LEU A 99 -17.62 -11.50 -4.05
C LEU A 99 -16.38 -11.98 -4.83
N ARG A 100 -16.53 -12.13 -6.16
CA ARG A 100 -15.42 -12.56 -7.02
C ARG A 100 -14.22 -11.63 -6.91
N ASP A 101 -14.46 -10.32 -6.87
CA ASP A 101 -13.39 -9.32 -6.73
C ASP A 101 -12.69 -9.46 -5.37
N VAL A 102 -13.45 -9.63 -4.31
CA VAL A 102 -12.91 -9.82 -2.95
C VAL A 102 -12.11 -11.13 -2.86
N LEU A 103 -12.59 -12.21 -3.45
CA LEU A 103 -11.85 -13.49 -3.49
C LEU A 103 -10.55 -13.38 -4.29
N ALA A 104 -10.55 -12.64 -5.41
CA ALA A 104 -9.35 -12.38 -6.20
C ALA A 104 -8.30 -11.56 -5.41
N ILE A 105 -8.75 -10.58 -4.61
CA ILE A 105 -7.85 -9.84 -3.71
C ILE A 105 -7.28 -10.74 -2.61
N LEU A 106 -8.07 -11.62 -2.03
CA LEU A 106 -7.56 -12.58 -1.04
C LEU A 106 -6.52 -13.53 -1.64
N GLU A 107 -6.66 -13.92 -2.90
CA GLU A 107 -5.65 -14.70 -3.61
C GLU A 107 -4.33 -13.94 -3.76
N LEU A 108 -4.40 -12.64 -4.11
CA LEU A 108 -3.22 -11.76 -4.14
C LEU A 108 -2.60 -11.62 -2.74
N ARG A 109 -3.41 -11.39 -1.70
CA ARG A 109 -2.94 -11.30 -0.31
C ARG A 109 -2.21 -12.57 0.12
N ILE A 110 -2.78 -13.75 -0.15
CA ILE A 110 -2.13 -15.03 0.16
C ILE A 110 -0.74 -15.09 -0.47
N SER A 111 -0.59 -14.66 -1.72
CA SER A 111 0.69 -14.68 -2.42
C SER A 111 1.72 -13.72 -1.81
N LEU A 112 1.31 -12.53 -1.38
CA LEU A 112 2.19 -11.49 -0.85
C LEU A 112 2.47 -11.67 0.65
N GLU A 113 1.43 -11.85 1.45
CA GLU A 113 1.55 -11.79 2.90
C GLU A 113 2.15 -13.06 3.51
N VAL A 114 1.97 -14.21 2.86
CA VAL A 114 2.65 -15.44 3.26
C VAL A 114 4.17 -15.27 3.19
N GLU A 115 4.68 -14.69 2.10
CA GLU A 115 6.11 -14.42 2.00
C GLU A 115 6.55 -13.28 2.91
N SER A 116 5.71 -12.25 3.10
CA SER A 116 5.98 -11.19 4.07
C SER A 116 6.18 -11.75 5.48
N ALA A 117 5.32 -12.65 5.94
CA ALA A 117 5.43 -13.27 7.26
C ALA A 117 6.73 -14.08 7.43
N GLY A 118 7.09 -14.86 6.41
CA GLY A 118 8.35 -15.62 6.43
C GLY A 118 9.60 -14.71 6.46
N LEU A 119 9.59 -13.64 5.68
CA LEU A 119 10.69 -12.66 5.67
C LEU A 119 10.74 -11.85 6.97
N ALA A 120 9.58 -11.45 7.50
CA ALA A 120 9.48 -10.76 8.78
C ALA A 120 10.05 -11.59 9.92
N ALA A 121 9.75 -12.89 9.97
CA ALA A 121 10.33 -13.80 10.98
C ALA A 121 11.86 -13.79 10.95
N GLN A 122 12.49 -13.68 9.77
CA GLN A 122 13.94 -13.66 9.64
C GLN A 122 14.58 -12.30 9.94
N ARG A 123 13.86 -11.19 9.72
CA ARG A 123 14.45 -9.85 9.59
C ARG A 123 13.96 -8.83 10.62
N ARG A 124 12.86 -9.12 11.29
CA ARG A 124 12.22 -8.19 12.23
C ARG A 124 13.19 -7.73 13.32
N SER A 125 13.11 -6.46 13.69
CA SER A 125 13.78 -5.96 14.90
C SER A 125 12.92 -6.24 16.15
N PRO A 126 13.50 -6.12 17.37
CA PRO A 126 12.73 -6.20 18.61
C PRO A 126 11.62 -5.13 18.70
N GLU A 127 11.88 -3.91 18.18
CA GLU A 127 10.94 -2.80 18.17
C GLU A 127 9.77 -3.08 17.24
N GLN A 128 10.02 -3.67 16.07
CA GLN A 128 8.98 -4.08 15.13
C GLN A 128 8.11 -5.19 15.72
N LEU A 129 8.73 -6.15 16.44
CA LEU A 129 7.97 -7.19 17.14
C LEU A 129 7.08 -6.59 18.25
N ALA A 130 7.57 -5.62 19.01
CA ALA A 130 6.78 -4.92 20.01
C ALA A 130 5.61 -4.14 19.38
N ALA A 131 5.84 -3.50 18.23
CA ALA A 131 4.78 -2.81 17.49
C ALA A 131 3.69 -3.77 17.00
N MET A 132 4.06 -4.97 16.50
CA MET A 132 3.10 -6.02 16.12
C MET A 132 2.28 -6.47 17.34
N ARG A 133 2.90 -6.65 18.53
CA ARG A 133 2.18 -6.99 19.76
C ARG A 133 1.16 -5.91 20.10
N ALA A 134 1.56 -4.65 20.09
CA ALA A 134 0.67 -3.53 20.37
C ALA A 134 -0.54 -3.46 19.39
N ALA A 135 -0.32 -3.79 18.12
CA ALA A 135 -1.41 -3.85 17.12
C ALA A 135 -2.39 -4.99 17.42
N LEU A 136 -1.92 -6.16 17.89
CA LEU A 136 -2.79 -7.28 18.31
C LEU A 136 -3.55 -6.93 19.60
N ASP A 137 -2.91 -6.32 20.58
CA ASP A 137 -3.57 -5.88 21.81
C ASP A 137 -4.69 -4.85 21.51
N ALA A 138 -4.45 -3.94 20.55
CA ALA A 138 -5.46 -2.98 20.09
C ALA A 138 -6.61 -3.68 19.33
N LEU A 139 -6.32 -4.73 18.57
CA LEU A 139 -7.33 -5.54 17.89
C LEU A 139 -8.23 -6.27 18.88
N ASP A 140 -7.65 -6.91 19.91
CA ASP A 140 -8.37 -7.63 20.96
C ASP A 140 -9.23 -6.66 21.80
N TYR A 141 -8.69 -5.48 22.13
CA TYR A 141 -9.44 -4.45 22.83
C TYR A 141 -10.65 -3.98 22.01
N SER A 142 -10.46 -3.69 20.71
CA SER A 142 -11.54 -3.28 19.84
C SER A 142 -12.59 -4.38 19.68
N ALA A 143 -12.18 -5.64 19.56
CA ALA A 143 -13.08 -6.78 19.47
C ALA A 143 -13.95 -6.93 20.75
N ALA A 144 -13.37 -6.74 21.93
CA ALA A 144 -14.06 -6.85 23.20
C ALA A 144 -15.06 -5.70 23.46
N HIS A 145 -14.86 -4.52 22.84
CA HIS A 145 -15.66 -3.32 23.06
C HIS A 145 -16.56 -2.96 21.87
N ALA A 146 -16.80 -3.88 20.94
CA ALA A 146 -17.59 -3.68 19.72
C ALA A 146 -17.07 -2.50 18.85
N GLY A 147 -15.77 -2.23 18.94
CA GLY A 147 -15.08 -1.21 18.15
C GLY A 147 -14.75 -1.66 16.73
N ASP A 148 -14.19 -0.73 15.95
CA ASP A 148 -13.70 -1.04 14.60
C ASP A 148 -12.39 -1.84 14.69
N THR A 149 -12.48 -3.13 14.36
CA THR A 149 -11.32 -4.03 14.32
C THR A 149 -10.56 -4.00 12.99
N VAL A 150 -11.10 -3.35 11.96
CA VAL A 150 -10.53 -3.35 10.61
C VAL A 150 -9.21 -2.60 10.55
N ALA A 151 -9.15 -1.43 11.18
CA ALA A 151 -7.93 -0.61 11.18
C ALA A 151 -6.77 -1.32 11.90
N SER A 152 -7.04 -1.95 13.06
CA SER A 152 -6.04 -2.69 13.83
C SER A 152 -5.58 -3.97 13.12
N ASP A 153 -6.50 -4.69 12.48
CA ASP A 153 -6.19 -5.86 11.64
C ASP A 153 -5.25 -5.45 10.47
N PHE A 154 -5.61 -4.41 9.75
CA PHE A 154 -4.77 -3.88 8.68
C PHE A 154 -3.40 -3.44 9.19
N GLN A 155 -3.34 -2.76 10.33
CA GLN A 155 -2.08 -2.30 10.92
C GLN A 155 -1.15 -3.46 11.25
N PHE A 156 -1.67 -4.57 11.80
CA PHE A 156 -0.88 -5.77 12.07
C PHE A 156 -0.24 -6.33 10.79
N HIS A 157 -1.02 -6.48 9.73
CA HIS A 157 -0.52 -6.97 8.43
C HIS A 157 0.49 -6.01 7.78
N LEU A 158 0.28 -4.70 7.92
CA LEU A 158 1.21 -3.68 7.42
C LEU A 158 2.56 -3.74 8.16
N LEU A 159 2.54 -3.88 9.50
CA LEU A 159 3.76 -4.03 10.30
C LEU A 159 4.56 -5.28 9.91
N ILE A 160 3.90 -6.39 9.56
CA ILE A 160 4.55 -7.58 9.02
C ILE A 160 5.23 -7.25 7.68
N ALA A 161 4.56 -6.53 6.79
CA ALA A 161 5.15 -6.10 5.52
C ALA A 161 6.37 -5.18 5.71
N GLU A 162 6.30 -4.25 6.65
CA GLU A 162 7.42 -3.37 7.03
C GLU A 162 8.62 -4.16 7.57
N ALA A 163 8.36 -5.19 8.40
CA ALA A 163 9.39 -6.03 8.99
C ALA A 163 10.13 -6.91 7.96
N THR A 164 9.63 -7.01 6.73
CA THR A 164 10.38 -7.65 5.63
C THR A 164 11.67 -6.90 5.28
N GLY A 165 11.78 -5.60 5.62
CA GLY A 165 12.85 -4.71 5.19
C GLY A 165 12.85 -4.41 3.68
N ASN A 166 11.81 -4.83 2.96
CA ASN A 166 11.65 -4.58 1.54
C ASN A 166 10.45 -3.63 1.31
N ARG A 167 10.76 -2.36 1.01
CA ARG A 167 9.77 -1.30 0.83
C ARG A 167 8.61 -1.66 -0.12
N TYR A 168 8.84 -2.51 -1.12
CA TYR A 168 7.81 -2.85 -2.08
C TYR A 168 6.66 -3.65 -1.48
N PHE A 169 6.91 -4.48 -0.45
CA PHE A 169 5.82 -5.12 0.31
C PHE A 169 5.00 -4.08 1.07
N THR A 170 5.65 -3.14 1.75
CA THR A 170 4.99 -2.04 2.45
C THR A 170 4.20 -1.14 1.50
N ASP A 171 4.80 -0.77 0.36
CA ASP A 171 4.16 0.08 -0.65
C ASP A 171 2.90 -0.58 -1.22
N ILE A 172 2.94 -1.88 -1.55
CA ILE A 172 1.79 -2.62 -2.06
C ILE A 172 0.71 -2.73 -0.98
N MET A 173 1.05 -3.15 0.25
CA MET A 173 0.09 -3.27 1.35
C MET A 173 -0.57 -1.93 1.67
N SER A 174 0.19 -0.83 1.71
CA SER A 174 -0.35 0.51 1.93
C SER A 174 -1.31 0.96 0.81
N HIS A 175 -1.01 0.62 -0.45
CA HIS A 175 -1.89 0.93 -1.59
C HIS A 175 -3.19 0.13 -1.58
N LEU A 176 -3.12 -1.12 -1.13
CA LEU A 176 -4.30 -1.94 -0.96
C LEU A 176 -5.20 -1.40 0.16
N GLY A 177 -4.59 -0.82 1.21
CA GLY A 177 -5.28 -0.18 2.31
C GLY A 177 -6.27 -1.10 3.03
N THR A 178 -7.11 -0.51 3.88
CA THR A 178 -8.17 -1.25 4.61
C THR A 178 -9.22 -1.87 3.70
N SER A 179 -9.29 -1.41 2.44
CA SER A 179 -10.25 -1.92 1.45
C SER A 179 -10.11 -3.40 1.12
N ILE A 180 -8.96 -3.99 1.43
CA ILE A 180 -8.68 -5.42 1.22
C ILE A 180 -9.12 -6.31 2.39
N ILE A 181 -9.49 -5.70 3.52
CA ILE A 181 -9.99 -6.48 4.66
C ILE A 181 -11.41 -6.94 4.33
N PRO A 182 -11.68 -8.27 4.22
CA PRO A 182 -12.98 -8.78 3.76
C PRO A 182 -14.17 -8.25 4.56
N ARG A 183 -13.98 -7.98 5.85
CA ARG A 183 -15.02 -7.47 6.76
C ARG A 183 -15.56 -6.10 6.38
N THR A 184 -14.82 -5.28 5.64
CA THR A 184 -15.28 -3.96 5.20
C THR A 184 -16.32 -4.03 4.08
N ARG A 185 -16.31 -5.10 3.31
CA ARG A 185 -17.10 -5.20 2.08
C ARG A 185 -18.35 -6.06 2.22
N LEU A 186 -18.27 -7.09 3.03
CA LEU A 186 -19.40 -7.94 3.33
C LEU A 186 -19.59 -7.87 4.85
N ASN A 187 -20.80 -7.54 5.26
CA ASN A 187 -21.15 -7.47 6.68
C ASN A 187 -21.15 -8.89 7.27
N SER A 188 -19.94 -9.51 7.27
CA SER A 188 -19.72 -10.89 7.72
C SER A 188 -20.12 -11.08 9.18
N ALA A 189 -20.12 -10.00 9.97
CA ALA A 189 -20.67 -9.99 11.32
C ALA A 189 -22.20 -10.13 11.35
N ARG A 190 -22.91 -9.68 10.29
CA ARG A 190 -24.37 -9.88 10.17
C ARG A 190 -24.72 -11.29 9.71
N ILE A 191 -23.82 -11.96 9.01
CA ILE A 191 -24.03 -13.31 8.47
C ILE A 191 -23.81 -14.36 9.53
N ALA A 192 -23.02 -14.04 10.58
CA ALA A 192 -22.80 -14.90 11.75
C ALA A 192 -23.58 -14.37 12.96
N GLN A 193 -24.90 -14.20 12.85
CA GLN A 193 -25.71 -13.63 13.95
C GLN A 193 -25.61 -14.42 15.28
N ASP A 194 -25.27 -15.69 15.27
CA ASP A 194 -25.18 -16.53 16.48
C ASP A 194 -23.75 -16.72 17.02
N ASP A 195 -22.68 -16.21 16.34
CA ASP A 195 -21.31 -16.61 16.71
C ASP A 195 -20.25 -15.53 16.54
N GLN A 196 -20.61 -14.26 16.62
CA GLN A 196 -19.64 -13.16 16.45
C GLN A 196 -18.45 -13.25 17.44
N GLN A 197 -18.72 -13.65 18.69
CA GLN A 197 -17.66 -13.82 19.69
C GLN A 197 -16.73 -14.97 19.35
N ASN A 198 -17.27 -16.12 18.95
CA ASN A 198 -16.47 -17.27 18.51
C ASN A 198 -15.70 -16.98 17.22
N TYR A 199 -16.27 -16.22 16.30
CA TYR A 199 -15.57 -15.74 15.10
C TYR A 199 -14.36 -14.87 15.46
N LEU A 200 -14.54 -13.84 16.31
CA LEU A 200 -13.46 -12.96 16.74
C LEU A 200 -12.40 -13.69 17.55
N ALA A 201 -12.81 -14.63 18.41
CA ALA A 201 -11.87 -15.46 19.16
C ALA A 201 -11.06 -16.39 18.27
N ARG A 202 -11.63 -16.94 17.18
CA ARG A 202 -10.87 -17.73 16.18
C ARG A 202 -9.88 -16.86 15.43
N LEU A 203 -10.31 -15.68 15.01
CA LEU A 203 -9.47 -14.73 14.31
C LEU A 203 -8.29 -14.29 15.17
N GLY A 204 -8.52 -13.94 16.44
CA GLY A 204 -7.47 -13.60 17.40
C GLY A 204 -6.44 -14.72 17.55
N ARG A 205 -6.89 -15.98 17.67
CA ARG A 205 -5.97 -17.13 17.73
C ARG A 205 -5.13 -17.29 16.45
N GLU A 206 -5.72 -17.07 15.28
CA GLU A 206 -4.98 -17.12 14.00
C GLU A 206 -3.88 -16.03 13.96
N HIS A 207 -4.20 -14.82 14.37
CA HIS A 207 -3.20 -13.72 14.44
C HIS A 207 -2.11 -14.00 15.48
N GLU A 208 -2.48 -14.52 16.65
CA GLU A 208 -1.50 -14.89 17.69
C GLU A 208 -0.51 -15.96 17.18
N GLN A 209 -0.97 -16.96 16.44
CA GLN A 209 -0.09 -17.97 15.83
C GLN A 209 0.90 -17.37 14.84
N ILE A 210 0.48 -16.37 14.04
CA ILE A 210 1.37 -15.64 13.14
C ILE A 210 2.44 -14.89 13.95
N TYR A 211 2.00 -14.13 14.95
CA TYR A 211 2.88 -13.36 15.82
C TYR A 211 3.92 -14.24 16.53
N GLU A 212 3.47 -15.33 17.15
CA GLU A 212 4.36 -16.25 17.85
C GLU A 212 5.41 -16.87 16.92
N ALA A 213 5.04 -17.26 15.70
CA ALA A 213 5.96 -17.80 14.72
C ALA A 213 7.02 -16.75 14.32
N ILE A 214 6.61 -15.49 14.11
CA ILE A 214 7.51 -14.35 13.85
C ILE A 214 8.40 -14.08 15.07
N ALA A 215 7.85 -14.12 16.27
CA ALA A 215 8.60 -13.90 17.51
C ALA A 215 9.72 -14.94 17.70
N ARG A 216 9.43 -16.21 17.41
CA ARG A 216 10.41 -17.31 17.46
C ARG A 216 11.39 -17.33 16.28
N GLN A 217 11.24 -16.41 15.31
CA GLN A 217 12.01 -16.38 14.07
C GLN A 217 11.86 -17.66 13.22
N ASP A 218 10.72 -18.34 13.33
CA ASP A 218 10.39 -19.51 12.56
C ASP A 218 9.68 -19.12 11.25
N SER A 219 10.49 -19.00 10.20
CA SER A 219 10.04 -18.52 8.89
C SER A 219 8.99 -19.44 8.24
N ASP A 220 9.13 -20.75 8.40
CA ASP A 220 8.20 -21.70 7.78
C ASP A 220 6.88 -21.78 8.56
N ALA A 221 6.93 -21.77 9.89
CA ALA A 221 5.74 -21.65 10.71
C ALA A 221 5.00 -20.31 10.46
N ALA A 222 5.70 -19.20 10.29
CA ALA A 222 5.11 -17.91 9.98
C ALA A 222 4.38 -17.92 8.61
N ARG A 223 4.99 -18.52 7.58
CA ARG A 223 4.31 -18.72 6.28
C ARG A 223 3.07 -19.62 6.41
N ALA A 224 3.19 -20.72 7.13
CA ALA A 224 2.08 -21.65 7.33
C ALA A 224 0.91 -21.02 8.06
N ALA A 225 1.17 -20.29 9.16
CA ALA A 225 0.16 -19.59 9.94
C ALA A 225 -0.55 -18.50 9.13
N MET A 226 0.21 -17.64 8.40
CA MET A 226 -0.37 -16.62 7.53
C MET A 226 -1.20 -17.22 6.40
N ARG A 227 -0.73 -18.28 5.77
CA ARG A 227 -1.50 -19.01 4.73
C ARG A 227 -2.81 -19.56 5.27
N LEU A 228 -2.78 -20.18 6.44
CA LEU A 228 -3.96 -20.73 7.08
C LEU A 228 -4.97 -19.61 7.40
N HIS A 229 -4.53 -18.53 8.03
CA HIS A 229 -5.34 -17.38 8.36
C HIS A 229 -6.07 -16.80 7.13
N LEU A 230 -5.35 -16.50 6.06
CA LEU A 230 -5.94 -15.92 4.85
C LEU A 230 -6.82 -16.92 4.08
N THR A 231 -6.48 -18.20 4.07
CA THR A 231 -7.30 -19.25 3.46
C THR A 231 -8.61 -19.45 4.23
N ASN A 232 -8.54 -19.46 5.57
CA ASN A 232 -9.72 -19.51 6.42
C ASN A 232 -10.60 -18.27 6.23
N SER A 233 -10.00 -17.09 6.10
CA SER A 233 -10.73 -15.85 5.82
C SER A 233 -11.47 -15.91 4.47
N ARG A 234 -10.82 -16.45 3.44
CA ARG A 234 -11.44 -16.67 2.13
C ARG A 234 -12.62 -17.65 2.21
N GLU A 235 -12.46 -18.75 2.93
CA GLU A 235 -13.49 -19.77 3.07
C GLU A 235 -14.69 -19.26 3.86
N ARG A 236 -14.45 -18.57 4.98
CA ARG A 236 -15.51 -17.94 5.78
C ARG A 236 -16.35 -16.97 4.92
N LEU A 237 -15.69 -16.20 4.07
CA LEU A 237 -16.37 -15.23 3.19
C LEU A 237 -17.24 -15.94 2.13
N ARG A 238 -16.72 -17.01 1.52
CA ARG A 238 -17.46 -17.81 0.56
C ARG A 238 -18.72 -18.42 1.18
N GLN A 239 -18.58 -19.06 2.34
CA GLN A 239 -19.70 -19.65 3.07
C GLN A 239 -20.75 -18.63 3.48
N ALA A 240 -20.31 -17.47 3.93
CA ALA A 240 -21.17 -16.37 4.31
C ALA A 240 -22.04 -15.87 3.13
N HIS A 241 -21.45 -15.79 1.95
CA HIS A 241 -22.15 -15.37 0.73
C HIS A 241 -23.18 -16.43 0.29
N GLU A 242 -22.78 -17.71 0.25
CA GLU A 242 -23.66 -18.81 -0.11
C GLU A 242 -24.88 -18.90 0.82
N ALA A 243 -24.67 -18.67 2.12
CA ALA A 243 -25.76 -18.64 3.09
C ALA A 243 -26.73 -17.47 2.84
N ALA A 244 -26.19 -16.28 2.49
CA ALA A 244 -27.01 -15.12 2.18
C ALA A 244 -27.82 -15.30 0.88
N GLU A 245 -27.24 -15.90 -0.16
CA GLU A 245 -27.96 -16.22 -1.40
C GLU A 245 -29.07 -17.25 -1.16
N ALA A 246 -28.80 -18.30 -0.37
CA ALA A 246 -29.81 -19.29 -0.03
C ALA A 246 -31.00 -18.68 0.73
N GLN A 247 -30.74 -17.74 1.65
CA GLN A 247 -31.79 -17.03 2.37
C GLN A 247 -32.64 -16.14 1.45
N ALA A 248 -32.00 -15.45 0.49
CA ALA A 248 -32.70 -14.58 -0.48
C ALA A 248 -33.60 -15.34 -1.45
N LEU A 249 -33.33 -16.65 -1.68
CA LEU A 249 -34.15 -17.52 -2.53
C LEU A 249 -35.38 -18.11 -1.82
N HIS A 250 -35.43 -18.03 -0.48
CA HIS A 250 -36.48 -18.65 0.34
C HIS A 250 -37.35 -17.65 1.09
N GLY A 251 -37.08 -16.33 0.95
CA GLY A 251 -37.83 -15.23 1.54
C GLY A 251 -38.50 -14.38 0.49
#